data_e372fbf5612a6f9730e1fc2a1203d44b
#
_entry.id   e372fbf5612a6f9730e1fc2a1203d44b
#
_cell.length_a   1.000
_cell.length_b   1.000
_cell.length_c   1.000
_cell.angle_alpha   90.00
_cell.angle_beta   90.00
_cell.angle_gamma   90.00
#
_symmetry.space_group_name_H-M   'P 1'
#
loop_
_entity.id
_entity.type
_entity.pdbx_description
1 polymer ?
#
loop_
_entity_poly.entity_id
_entity_poly.type
_entity_poly.pdbx_seq_one_letter_code
_entity_poly.pdbx_strand_id
1 'polypeptide(L)'
;TVADAQNFMDKAEASLETLGRRSAFSSWAMQTNINYSTEWLAGDADNAYSAEAAKLARAARKYDKLKLPADLARKFLMLKLAVASPARPDLKEQKELSDAKVWLESAYGKGKYCPASTTTCLTLNDMEDVLKDSRDPKRLTEVWTGWRKIAVPMRPRYQRFAELSNKGSRDLGFKDTADLWRSGYDMKPEAFSAELDRQWEAMKPLYAALHAYVRRRL
;
A
#
# COMPACT_ATOMS: atom_id res chain seq x y z
N THR A 1 -8.44 -28.99 -16.99
CA THR A 1 -7.84 -30.05 -16.16
C THR A 1 -6.90 -29.47 -15.10
N VAL A 2 -6.46 -30.30 -14.14
CA VAL A 2 -5.44 -29.87 -13.14
C VAL A 2 -4.10 -29.57 -13.84
N ALA A 3 -3.73 -30.35 -14.88
CA ALA A 3 -2.53 -30.11 -15.66
C ALA A 3 -2.57 -28.74 -16.37
N ASP A 4 -3.71 -28.33 -16.92
CA ASP A 4 -3.87 -27.01 -17.53
C ASP A 4 -3.77 -25.90 -16.51
N ALA A 5 -4.30 -26.13 -15.29
CA ALA A 5 -4.18 -25.18 -14.18
C ALA A 5 -2.71 -25.01 -13.75
N GLN A 6 -1.94 -26.12 -13.66
CA GLN A 6 -0.51 -26.06 -13.36
C GLN A 6 0.26 -25.27 -14.43
N ASN A 7 0.09 -25.63 -15.71
CA ASN A 7 0.74 -24.93 -16.82
C ASN A 7 0.38 -23.43 -16.88
N PHE A 8 -0.86 -23.09 -16.54
CA PHE A 8 -1.27 -21.69 -16.44
C PHE A 8 -0.52 -21.00 -15.31
N MET A 9 -0.42 -21.63 -14.14
CA MET A 9 0.25 -21.04 -12.97
C MET A 9 1.74 -20.85 -13.22
N ASP A 10 2.43 -21.85 -13.81
CA ASP A 10 3.87 -21.76 -14.11
C ASP A 10 4.17 -20.59 -15.06
N LYS A 11 3.34 -20.37 -16.07
CA LYS A 11 3.46 -19.22 -16.98
C LYS A 11 3.15 -17.89 -16.29
N ALA A 12 2.15 -17.89 -15.41
CA ALA A 12 1.78 -16.70 -14.64
C ALA A 12 2.91 -16.28 -13.69
N GLU A 13 3.49 -17.23 -12.96
CA GLU A 13 4.63 -17.00 -12.07
C GLU A 13 5.84 -16.42 -12.82
N ALA A 14 6.22 -17.01 -13.95
CA ALA A 14 7.35 -16.54 -14.76
C ALA A 14 7.14 -15.10 -15.30
N SER A 15 5.92 -14.80 -15.76
CA SER A 15 5.58 -13.46 -16.23
C SER A 15 5.62 -12.44 -15.10
N LEU A 16 5.01 -12.76 -13.95
CA LEU A 16 4.96 -11.86 -12.80
C LEU A 16 6.32 -11.69 -12.12
N GLU A 17 7.18 -12.71 -12.10
CA GLU A 17 8.55 -12.56 -11.60
C GLU A 17 9.32 -11.51 -12.41
N THR A 18 9.25 -11.58 -13.73
CA THR A 18 9.94 -10.64 -14.62
C THR A 18 9.44 -9.19 -14.41
N LEU A 19 8.13 -9.00 -14.45
CA LEU A 19 7.52 -7.67 -14.27
C LEU A 19 7.68 -7.16 -12.84
N GLY A 20 7.56 -8.03 -11.84
CA GLY A 20 7.72 -7.70 -10.44
C GLY A 20 9.15 -7.25 -10.11
N ARG A 21 10.15 -7.90 -10.68
CA ARG A 21 11.56 -7.49 -10.54
C ARG A 21 11.81 -6.11 -11.13
N ARG A 22 11.26 -5.84 -12.32
CA ARG A 22 11.32 -4.51 -12.94
C ARG A 22 10.64 -3.45 -12.07
N SER A 23 9.43 -3.72 -11.57
CA SER A 23 8.69 -2.81 -10.69
C SER A 23 9.46 -2.53 -9.39
N ALA A 24 10.01 -3.57 -8.75
CA ALA A 24 10.80 -3.43 -7.52
C ALA A 24 12.03 -2.54 -7.71
N PHE A 25 12.81 -2.75 -8.78
CA PHE A 25 14.00 -1.92 -9.06
C PHE A 25 13.65 -0.47 -9.40
N SER A 26 12.59 -0.25 -10.17
CA SER A 26 12.13 1.10 -10.50
C SER A 26 11.60 1.84 -9.27
N SER A 27 10.87 1.15 -8.41
CA SER A 27 10.38 1.69 -7.14
C SER A 27 11.53 2.04 -6.18
N TRP A 28 12.53 1.15 -6.06
CA TRP A 28 13.73 1.43 -5.27
C TRP A 28 14.47 2.67 -5.77
N ALA A 29 14.69 2.77 -7.10
CA ALA A 29 15.34 3.94 -7.70
C ALA A 29 14.57 5.24 -7.42
N MET A 30 13.23 5.20 -7.49
CA MET A 30 12.39 6.34 -7.16
C MET A 30 12.50 6.72 -5.67
N GLN A 31 12.39 5.76 -4.77
CA GLN A 31 12.41 6.03 -3.32
C GLN A 31 13.76 6.56 -2.82
N THR A 32 14.86 6.15 -3.47
CA THR A 32 16.20 6.61 -3.10
C THR A 32 16.64 7.87 -3.81
N ASN A 33 16.02 8.20 -4.95
CA ASN A 33 16.34 9.41 -5.73
C ASN A 33 15.10 9.92 -6.45
N ILE A 34 14.28 10.71 -5.75
CA ILE A 34 12.98 11.18 -6.24
C ILE A 34 13.16 12.32 -7.26
N ASN A 35 12.93 12.02 -8.54
CA ASN A 35 12.92 12.98 -9.65
C ASN A 35 11.93 12.53 -10.74
N TYR A 36 11.70 13.38 -11.73
CA TYR A 36 10.75 13.10 -12.81
C TYR A 36 11.00 11.77 -13.52
N SER A 37 12.26 11.44 -13.81
CA SER A 37 12.60 10.21 -14.54
C SER A 37 12.33 8.96 -13.70
N THR A 38 12.69 8.98 -12.43
CA THR A 38 12.46 7.83 -11.52
C THR A 38 10.98 7.68 -11.18
N GLU A 39 10.23 8.75 -11.04
CA GLU A 39 8.76 8.73 -10.89
C GLU A 39 8.08 8.11 -12.11
N TRP A 40 8.51 8.51 -13.31
CA TRP A 40 7.99 7.97 -14.56
C TRP A 40 8.28 6.47 -14.71
N LEU A 41 9.54 6.06 -14.46
CA LEU A 41 9.96 4.64 -14.53
C LEU A 41 9.19 3.76 -13.52
N ALA A 42 9.01 4.24 -12.29
CA ALA A 42 8.27 3.50 -11.28
C ALA A 42 6.79 3.35 -11.65
N GLY A 43 6.18 4.42 -12.16
CA GLY A 43 4.79 4.40 -12.62
C GLY A 43 4.56 3.47 -13.81
N ASP A 44 5.46 3.50 -14.82
CA ASP A 44 5.39 2.61 -15.98
C ASP A 44 5.53 1.13 -15.57
N ALA A 45 6.50 0.82 -14.72
CA ALA A 45 6.75 -0.54 -14.25
C ALA A 45 5.63 -1.07 -13.35
N ASP A 46 5.09 -0.25 -12.44
CA ASP A 46 3.95 -0.62 -11.59
C ASP A 46 2.69 -0.85 -12.44
N ASN A 47 2.44 -0.01 -13.42
CA ASN A 47 1.30 -0.16 -14.33
C ASN A 47 1.38 -1.48 -15.11
N ALA A 48 2.56 -1.81 -15.66
CA ALA A 48 2.76 -3.05 -16.39
C ALA A 48 2.55 -4.29 -15.50
N TYR A 49 3.12 -4.30 -14.29
CA TYR A 49 2.94 -5.39 -13.32
C TYR A 49 1.48 -5.53 -12.89
N SER A 50 0.84 -4.44 -12.48
CA SER A 50 -0.52 -4.45 -11.97
C SER A 50 -1.55 -4.84 -13.04
N ALA A 51 -1.34 -4.41 -14.29
CA ALA A 51 -2.20 -4.78 -15.41
C ALA A 51 -2.12 -6.29 -15.72
N GLU A 52 -0.89 -6.85 -15.79
CA GLU A 52 -0.71 -8.28 -16.05
C GLU A 52 -1.22 -9.14 -14.88
N ALA A 53 -0.93 -8.76 -13.63
CA ALA A 53 -1.44 -9.47 -12.45
C ALA A 53 -2.97 -9.47 -12.41
N ALA A 54 -3.63 -8.35 -12.67
CA ALA A 54 -5.09 -8.27 -12.74
C ALA A 54 -5.68 -9.09 -13.89
N LYS A 55 -5.02 -9.13 -15.05
CA LYS A 55 -5.40 -9.97 -16.20
C LYS A 55 -5.30 -11.45 -15.84
N LEU A 56 -4.17 -11.87 -15.26
CA LEU A 56 -3.94 -13.26 -14.83
C LEU A 56 -4.91 -13.68 -13.71
N ALA A 57 -5.17 -12.82 -12.72
CA ALA A 57 -6.15 -13.07 -11.66
C ALA A 57 -7.57 -13.28 -12.22
N ARG A 58 -7.98 -12.50 -13.21
CA ARG A 58 -9.25 -12.72 -13.92
C ARG A 58 -9.25 -14.03 -14.71
N ALA A 59 -8.18 -14.33 -15.44
CA ALA A 59 -8.06 -15.57 -16.20
C ALA A 59 -8.04 -16.82 -15.30
N ALA A 60 -7.50 -16.70 -14.09
CA ALA A 60 -7.48 -17.77 -13.09
C ALA A 60 -8.88 -18.24 -12.67
N ARG A 61 -9.91 -17.39 -12.79
CA ARG A 61 -11.30 -17.70 -12.38
C ARG A 61 -11.88 -18.93 -13.12
N LYS A 62 -11.41 -19.24 -14.31
CA LYS A 62 -11.85 -20.44 -15.05
C LYS A 62 -11.53 -21.75 -14.31
N TYR A 63 -10.59 -21.71 -13.36
CA TYR A 63 -10.18 -22.87 -12.56
C TYR A 63 -10.85 -22.94 -11.18
N ASP A 64 -11.68 -21.98 -10.80
CA ASP A 64 -12.28 -21.87 -9.45
C ASP A 64 -13.12 -23.08 -9.04
N LYS A 65 -13.68 -23.80 -10.01
CA LYS A 65 -14.49 -25.00 -9.78
C LYS A 65 -13.68 -26.31 -9.76
N LEU A 66 -12.38 -26.25 -10.03
CA LEU A 66 -11.53 -27.44 -10.01
C LEU A 66 -11.08 -27.74 -8.58
N LYS A 67 -11.09 -29.02 -8.23
CA LYS A 67 -10.45 -29.49 -7.00
C LYS A 67 -8.94 -29.57 -7.25
N LEU A 68 -8.23 -28.53 -6.86
CA LEU A 68 -6.79 -28.39 -7.01
C LEU A 68 -6.05 -28.99 -5.82
N PRO A 69 -4.80 -29.49 -5.98
CA PRO A 69 -3.89 -29.77 -4.88
C PRO A 69 -3.70 -28.53 -3.99
N ALA A 70 -3.45 -28.72 -2.69
CA ALA A 70 -3.47 -27.63 -1.70
C ALA A 70 -2.47 -26.51 -2.02
N ASP A 71 -1.25 -26.85 -2.43
CA ASP A 71 -0.20 -25.90 -2.83
C ASP A 71 -0.59 -25.11 -4.08
N LEU A 72 -1.15 -25.78 -5.11
CA LEU A 72 -1.63 -25.11 -6.31
C LEU A 72 -2.85 -24.23 -6.01
N ALA A 73 -3.80 -24.70 -5.20
CA ALA A 73 -4.94 -23.90 -4.77
C ALA A 73 -4.49 -22.63 -4.04
N ARG A 74 -3.45 -22.73 -3.18
CA ARG A 74 -2.87 -21.58 -2.51
C ARG A 74 -2.21 -20.60 -3.50
N LYS A 75 -1.47 -21.10 -4.50
CA LYS A 75 -0.91 -20.24 -5.56
C LYS A 75 -2.00 -19.46 -6.30
N PHE A 76 -3.12 -20.09 -6.63
CA PHE A 76 -4.28 -19.43 -7.23
C PHE A 76 -4.89 -18.35 -6.32
N LEU A 77 -4.98 -18.61 -5.02
CA LEU A 77 -5.41 -17.60 -4.06
C LEU A 77 -4.43 -16.43 -4.05
N MET A 78 -3.12 -16.69 -3.91
CA MET A 78 -2.10 -15.64 -3.88
C MET A 78 -2.09 -14.82 -5.18
N LEU A 79 -2.29 -15.45 -6.35
CA LEU A 79 -2.41 -14.73 -7.62
C LEU A 79 -3.58 -13.74 -7.62
N LYS A 80 -4.73 -14.12 -7.07
CA LYS A 80 -5.89 -13.22 -6.94
C LYS A 80 -5.65 -12.06 -5.97
N LEU A 81 -4.77 -12.25 -4.99
CA LEU A 81 -4.38 -11.27 -3.98
C LEU A 81 -3.08 -10.51 -4.34
N ALA A 82 -2.44 -10.83 -5.47
CA ALA A 82 -1.12 -10.33 -5.82
C ALA A 82 -1.06 -8.80 -5.99
N VAL A 83 -2.18 -8.16 -6.28
CA VAL A 83 -2.25 -6.71 -6.46
C VAL A 83 -3.00 -6.09 -5.29
N ALA A 84 -2.26 -5.41 -4.42
CA ALA A 84 -2.84 -4.72 -3.26
C ALA A 84 -3.87 -3.64 -3.63
N SER A 85 -3.74 -3.07 -4.82
CA SER A 85 -4.65 -2.05 -5.36
C SER A 85 -4.94 -2.38 -6.83
N PRO A 86 -5.82 -3.36 -7.11
CA PRO A 86 -6.10 -3.78 -8.48
C PRO A 86 -6.84 -2.68 -9.25
N ALA A 87 -6.45 -2.51 -10.52
CA ALA A 87 -7.16 -1.67 -11.46
C ALA A 87 -8.18 -2.48 -12.28
N ARG A 88 -9.24 -1.84 -12.77
CA ARG A 88 -10.09 -2.40 -13.81
C ARG A 88 -9.33 -2.56 -15.13
N PRO A 89 -9.83 -3.36 -16.10
CA PRO A 89 -9.20 -3.53 -17.42
C PRO A 89 -9.38 -2.29 -18.32
N ASP A 90 -9.60 -1.12 -17.77
CA ASP A 90 -9.64 0.16 -18.46
C ASP A 90 -8.28 0.83 -18.39
N LEU A 91 -7.62 1.08 -19.53
CA LEU A 91 -6.26 1.63 -19.60
C LEU A 91 -6.14 3.02 -18.96
N LYS A 92 -7.21 3.83 -19.04
CA LYS A 92 -7.22 5.16 -18.43
C LYS A 92 -7.28 5.07 -16.92
N GLU A 93 -8.16 4.22 -16.37
CA GLU A 93 -8.25 4.00 -14.93
C GLU A 93 -6.98 3.33 -14.37
N GLN A 94 -6.34 2.40 -15.12
CA GLN A 94 -5.06 1.79 -14.74
C GLN A 94 -3.96 2.85 -14.61
N LYS A 95 -3.81 3.69 -15.65
CA LYS A 95 -2.84 4.77 -15.62
C LYS A 95 -3.12 5.77 -14.51
N GLU A 96 -4.36 6.17 -14.31
CA GLU A 96 -4.76 7.12 -13.26
C GLU A 96 -4.44 6.55 -11.86
N LEU A 97 -4.66 5.25 -11.63
CA LEU A 97 -4.33 4.59 -10.37
C LEU A 97 -2.82 4.55 -10.11
N SER A 98 -2.03 4.17 -11.12
CA SER A 98 -0.57 4.15 -11.04
C SER A 98 0.00 5.56 -10.81
N ASP A 99 -0.45 6.55 -11.56
CA ASP A 99 -0.05 7.95 -11.41
C ASP A 99 -0.38 8.47 -10.00
N ALA A 100 -1.55 8.11 -9.45
CA ALA A 100 -1.95 8.50 -8.11
C ALA A 100 -1.03 7.90 -7.03
N LYS A 101 -0.67 6.62 -7.15
CA LYS A 101 0.26 5.94 -6.22
C LYS A 101 1.62 6.62 -6.22
N VAL A 102 2.24 6.75 -7.40
CA VAL A 102 3.57 7.36 -7.55
C VAL A 102 3.56 8.81 -7.04
N TRP A 103 2.51 9.56 -7.36
CA TRP A 103 2.40 10.95 -6.87
C TRP A 103 2.27 11.02 -5.35
N LEU A 104 1.49 10.14 -4.72
CA LEU A 104 1.32 10.12 -3.25
C LEU A 104 2.62 9.79 -2.54
N GLU A 105 3.37 8.78 -3.02
CA GLU A 105 4.69 8.42 -2.48
C GLU A 105 5.69 9.56 -2.65
N SER A 106 5.75 10.15 -3.84
CA SER A 106 6.62 11.29 -4.15
C SER A 106 6.29 12.52 -3.30
N ALA A 107 5.00 12.86 -3.16
CA ALA A 107 4.56 13.99 -2.35
C ALA A 107 4.93 13.82 -0.87
N TYR A 108 4.83 12.60 -0.34
CA TYR A 108 5.28 12.29 1.02
C TYR A 108 6.80 12.38 1.15
N GLY A 109 7.55 11.75 0.25
CA GLY A 109 9.01 11.72 0.28
C GLY A 109 9.66 13.10 0.07
N LYS A 110 9.02 13.98 -0.72
CA LYS A 110 9.46 15.38 -0.92
C LYS A 110 8.93 16.34 0.15
N GLY A 111 8.04 15.86 1.03
CA GLY A 111 7.36 16.67 2.03
C GLY A 111 8.34 17.40 2.94
N LYS A 112 8.07 18.68 3.17
CA LYS A 112 8.84 19.54 4.09
C LYS A 112 7.90 20.50 4.80
N TYR A 113 8.29 20.91 5.99
CA TYR A 113 7.66 22.01 6.70
C TYR A 113 8.58 23.21 6.68
N CYS A 114 8.08 24.35 6.21
CA CYS A 114 8.83 25.60 6.18
C CYS A 114 8.22 26.55 7.23
N PRO A 115 8.83 26.69 8.42
CA PRO A 115 8.39 27.65 9.42
C PRO A 115 8.49 29.07 8.89
N ALA A 116 7.53 29.93 9.24
CA ALA A 116 7.60 31.34 8.84
C ALA A 116 8.76 32.11 9.51
N SER A 117 9.28 31.58 10.61
CA SER A 117 10.36 32.18 11.42
C SER A 117 11.77 31.89 10.89
N THR A 118 11.92 30.98 9.89
CA THR A 118 13.23 30.58 9.35
C THR A 118 13.20 30.48 7.83
N THR A 119 14.37 30.61 7.19
CA THR A 119 14.53 30.40 5.74
C THR A 119 14.74 28.93 5.38
N THR A 120 14.96 28.07 6.38
CA THR A 120 15.26 26.65 6.19
C THR A 120 14.01 25.81 6.43
N CYS A 121 13.63 25.02 5.43
CA CYS A 121 12.54 24.05 5.55
C CYS A 121 13.06 22.78 6.27
N LEU A 122 12.23 22.24 7.15
CA LEU A 122 12.50 21.02 7.90
C LEU A 122 11.98 19.80 7.15
N THR A 123 12.81 18.77 7.05
CA THR A 123 12.42 17.42 6.61
C THR A 123 11.69 16.68 7.74
N LEU A 124 11.15 15.51 7.45
CA LEU A 124 10.54 14.65 8.48
C LEU A 124 11.56 14.33 9.59
N ASN A 125 12.79 13.95 9.24
CA ASN A 125 13.84 13.62 10.20
C ASN A 125 14.20 14.81 11.09
N ASP A 126 14.36 16.01 10.51
CA ASP A 126 14.63 17.22 11.30
C ASP A 126 13.52 17.49 12.33
N MET A 127 12.27 17.21 11.96
CA MET A 127 11.13 17.39 12.88
C MET A 127 11.05 16.29 13.94
N GLU A 128 11.42 15.06 13.60
CA GLU A 128 11.55 13.96 14.57
C GLU A 128 12.61 14.27 15.63
N ASP A 129 13.76 14.84 15.23
CA ASP A 129 14.79 15.30 16.16
C ASP A 129 14.26 16.42 17.09
N VAL A 130 13.49 17.37 16.54
CA VAL A 130 12.83 18.39 17.39
C VAL A 130 11.86 17.75 18.38
N LEU A 131 11.03 16.78 17.95
CA LEU A 131 10.07 16.10 18.83
C LEU A 131 10.76 15.27 19.92
N LYS A 132 11.95 14.72 19.64
CA LYS A 132 12.76 13.95 20.58
C LYS A 132 13.44 14.85 21.62
N ASP A 133 14.06 15.95 21.17
CA ASP A 133 15.01 16.71 21.98
C ASP A 133 14.38 17.96 22.64
N SER A 134 13.37 18.59 22.01
CA SER A 134 12.72 19.78 22.55
C SER A 134 11.79 19.45 23.72
N ARG A 135 11.71 20.41 24.66
CA ARG A 135 10.73 20.43 25.76
C ARG A 135 9.84 21.67 25.70
N ASP A 136 9.97 22.48 24.65
CA ASP A 136 9.09 23.62 24.41
C ASP A 136 7.77 23.18 23.75
N PRO A 137 6.62 23.26 24.45
CA PRO A 137 5.33 22.83 23.90
C PRO A 137 4.91 23.59 22.64
N LYS A 138 5.32 24.86 22.50
CA LYS A 138 5.02 25.67 21.32
C LYS A 138 5.76 25.13 20.11
N ARG A 139 7.05 24.85 20.26
CA ARG A 139 7.88 24.28 19.21
C ARG A 139 7.43 22.87 18.80
N LEU A 140 7.09 22.03 19.78
CA LEU A 140 6.56 20.69 19.53
C LEU A 140 5.22 20.75 18.74
N THR A 141 4.31 21.63 19.16
CA THR A 141 3.02 21.83 18.47
C THR A 141 3.23 22.38 17.05
N GLU A 142 4.15 23.34 16.88
CA GLU A 142 4.47 23.91 15.58
C GLU A 142 4.92 22.85 14.58
N VAL A 143 5.93 22.06 14.91
CA VAL A 143 6.45 21.03 13.99
C VAL A 143 5.43 19.92 13.74
N TRP A 144 4.71 19.48 14.78
CA TRP A 144 3.64 18.49 14.67
C TRP A 144 2.52 18.91 13.71
N THR A 145 2.02 20.13 13.86
CA THR A 145 0.94 20.65 13.00
C THR A 145 1.47 21.04 11.62
N GLY A 146 2.69 21.55 11.55
CA GLY A 146 3.34 21.98 10.32
C GLY A 146 3.52 20.84 9.34
N TRP A 147 4.04 19.69 9.80
CA TRP A 147 4.19 18.50 8.97
C TRP A 147 2.87 18.04 8.35
N ARG A 148 1.80 18.07 9.11
CA ARG A 148 0.49 17.56 8.63
C ARG A 148 -0.13 18.38 7.51
N LYS A 149 0.37 19.58 7.26
CA LYS A 149 -0.09 20.39 6.11
C LYS A 149 0.22 19.77 4.77
N ILE A 150 1.22 18.87 4.66
CA ILE A 150 1.50 18.13 3.43
C ILE A 150 0.33 17.24 3.01
N ALA A 151 -0.48 16.76 3.96
CA ALA A 151 -1.62 15.88 3.68
C ALA A 151 -2.80 16.58 2.98
N VAL A 152 -2.89 17.91 3.08
CA VAL A 152 -4.00 18.68 2.49
C VAL A 152 -4.10 18.45 0.97
N PRO A 153 -3.05 18.64 0.15
CA PRO A 153 -3.10 18.37 -1.27
C PRO A 153 -3.13 16.85 -1.59
N MET A 154 -2.72 15.99 -0.66
CA MET A 154 -2.74 14.53 -0.86
C MET A 154 -4.16 13.95 -0.77
N ARG A 155 -5.01 14.52 0.08
CA ARG A 155 -6.34 13.98 0.40
C ARG A 155 -7.21 13.67 -0.84
N PRO A 156 -7.45 14.59 -1.80
CA PRO A 156 -8.29 14.29 -2.96
C PRO A 156 -7.70 13.19 -3.85
N ARG A 157 -6.38 13.11 -3.97
CA ARG A 157 -5.73 12.03 -4.73
C ARG A 157 -5.84 10.69 -4.00
N TYR A 158 -5.74 10.69 -2.67
CA TYR A 158 -5.93 9.47 -1.87
C TYR A 158 -7.37 8.96 -1.97
N GLN A 159 -8.36 9.86 -1.97
CA GLN A 159 -9.77 9.49 -2.19
C GLN A 159 -9.94 8.85 -3.58
N ARG A 160 -9.36 9.45 -4.62
CA ARG A 160 -9.45 8.91 -5.96
C ARG A 160 -8.73 7.56 -6.11
N PHE A 161 -7.55 7.41 -5.50
CA PHE A 161 -6.86 6.12 -5.38
C PHE A 161 -7.76 5.04 -4.75
N ALA A 162 -8.43 5.34 -3.64
CA ALA A 162 -9.32 4.41 -2.97
C ALA A 162 -10.54 4.03 -3.84
N GLU A 163 -11.14 4.99 -4.54
CA GLU A 163 -12.25 4.74 -5.48
C GLU A 163 -11.85 3.77 -6.59
N LEU A 164 -10.69 4.02 -7.24
CA LEU A 164 -10.18 3.19 -8.34
C LEU A 164 -9.81 1.79 -7.86
N SER A 165 -9.11 1.69 -6.73
CA SER A 165 -8.76 0.39 -6.10
C SER A 165 -10.01 -0.41 -5.73
N ASN A 166 -11.03 0.23 -5.16
CA ASN A 166 -12.29 -0.42 -4.83
C ASN A 166 -13.03 -0.93 -6.06
N LYS A 167 -12.97 -0.21 -7.18
CA LYS A 167 -13.54 -0.70 -8.45
C LYS A 167 -12.84 -1.97 -8.92
N GLY A 168 -11.50 -1.97 -8.93
CA GLY A 168 -10.71 -3.14 -9.32
C GLY A 168 -10.91 -4.33 -8.39
N SER A 169 -10.99 -4.11 -7.08
CA SER A 169 -11.26 -5.17 -6.09
C SER A 169 -12.62 -5.83 -6.32
N ARG A 170 -13.66 -5.05 -6.64
CA ARG A 170 -14.99 -5.60 -6.99
C ARG A 170 -14.96 -6.42 -8.28
N ASP A 171 -14.19 -6.02 -9.29
CA ASP A 171 -14.03 -6.80 -10.51
C ASP A 171 -13.35 -8.17 -10.26
N LEU A 172 -12.57 -8.30 -9.18
CA LEU A 172 -11.96 -9.56 -8.73
C LEU A 172 -12.87 -10.39 -7.81
N GLY A 173 -14.05 -9.88 -7.46
CA GLY A 173 -15.05 -10.57 -6.63
C GLY A 173 -15.01 -10.24 -5.14
N PHE A 174 -14.19 -9.28 -4.72
CA PHE A 174 -14.17 -8.76 -3.35
C PHE A 174 -15.20 -7.63 -3.15
N LYS A 175 -15.62 -7.41 -1.93
CA LYS A 175 -16.54 -6.32 -1.58
C LYS A 175 -15.90 -4.93 -1.85
N ASP A 176 -14.66 -4.79 -1.45
CA ASP A 176 -13.83 -3.60 -1.61
C ASP A 176 -12.35 -3.97 -1.41
N THR A 177 -11.46 -2.99 -1.46
CA THR A 177 -10.02 -3.19 -1.26
C THR A 177 -9.67 -3.63 0.17
N ALA A 178 -10.44 -3.19 1.16
CA ALA A 178 -10.21 -3.61 2.55
C ALA A 178 -10.58 -5.09 2.76
N ASP A 179 -11.62 -5.58 2.09
CA ASP A 179 -11.98 -7.00 2.07
C ASP A 179 -10.90 -7.84 1.37
N LEU A 180 -10.40 -7.37 0.22
CA LEU A 180 -9.27 -7.99 -0.48
C LEU A 180 -8.05 -8.09 0.44
N TRP A 181 -7.65 -7.02 1.12
CA TRP A 181 -6.48 -7.03 2.01
C TRP A 181 -6.63 -8.00 3.17
N ARG A 182 -7.80 -8.04 3.82
CA ARG A 182 -8.07 -8.96 4.94
C ARG A 182 -8.12 -10.42 4.50
N SER A 183 -8.50 -10.69 3.26
CA SER A 183 -8.53 -12.04 2.72
C SER A 183 -7.15 -12.69 2.58
N GLY A 184 -6.06 -11.92 2.69
CA GLY A 184 -4.68 -12.43 2.66
C GLY A 184 -4.20 -13.08 3.96
N TYR A 185 -4.97 -13.03 5.04
CA TYR A 185 -4.54 -13.51 6.37
C TYR A 185 -4.95 -14.97 6.70
N ASP A 186 -5.30 -15.78 5.71
CA ASP A 186 -5.72 -17.18 5.88
C ASP A 186 -6.94 -17.37 6.82
N MET A 187 -7.76 -16.34 6.97
CA MET A 187 -9.01 -16.35 7.71
C MET A 187 -10.05 -15.43 7.04
N LYS A 188 -11.31 -15.59 7.40
CA LYS A 188 -12.35 -14.69 6.90
C LYS A 188 -12.11 -13.25 7.39
N PRO A 189 -12.41 -12.21 6.58
CA PRO A 189 -12.18 -10.82 6.94
C PRO A 189 -12.80 -10.39 8.27
N GLU A 190 -13.99 -10.91 8.59
CA GLU A 190 -14.68 -10.63 9.86
C GLU A 190 -13.96 -11.29 11.06
N ALA A 191 -13.49 -12.52 10.87
CA ALA A 191 -12.72 -13.23 11.90
C ALA A 191 -11.38 -12.56 12.16
N PHE A 192 -10.72 -12.05 11.10
CA PHE A 192 -9.49 -11.27 11.24
C PHE A 192 -9.72 -9.99 12.05
N SER A 193 -10.79 -9.25 11.78
CA SER A 193 -11.12 -8.04 12.54
C SER A 193 -11.39 -8.35 14.02
N ALA A 194 -12.18 -9.39 14.30
CA ALA A 194 -12.48 -9.82 15.68
C ALA A 194 -11.20 -10.26 16.43
N GLU A 195 -10.26 -10.92 15.74
CA GLU A 195 -8.98 -11.31 16.35
C GLU A 195 -8.10 -10.09 16.68
N LEU A 196 -8.06 -9.07 15.82
CA LEU A 196 -7.37 -7.82 16.13
C LEU A 196 -7.97 -7.10 17.34
N ASP A 197 -9.30 -7.05 17.44
CA ASP A 197 -9.98 -6.44 18.58
C ASP A 197 -9.66 -7.22 19.88
N ARG A 198 -9.67 -8.55 19.81
CA ARG A 198 -9.29 -9.40 20.94
C ARG A 198 -7.85 -9.15 21.39
N GLN A 199 -6.91 -9.07 20.44
CA GLN A 199 -5.49 -8.78 20.74
C GLN A 199 -5.32 -7.39 21.34
N TRP A 200 -6.04 -6.39 20.79
CA TRP A 200 -6.01 -5.04 21.35
C TRP A 200 -6.48 -4.99 22.82
N GLU A 201 -7.61 -5.59 23.12
CA GLU A 201 -8.11 -5.61 24.51
C GLU A 201 -7.15 -6.32 25.47
N ALA A 202 -6.44 -7.37 25.00
CA ALA A 202 -5.41 -8.04 25.80
C ALA A 202 -4.16 -7.16 26.03
N MET A 203 -3.76 -6.35 25.05
CA MET A 203 -2.58 -5.48 25.13
C MET A 203 -2.84 -4.12 25.77
N LYS A 204 -4.06 -3.66 25.76
CA LYS A 204 -4.49 -2.32 26.22
C LYS A 204 -4.03 -1.95 27.63
N PRO A 205 -4.07 -2.86 28.64
CA PRO A 205 -3.58 -2.54 29.98
C PRO A 205 -2.08 -2.22 30.00
N LEU A 206 -1.27 -3.02 29.28
CA LEU A 206 0.18 -2.79 29.14
C LEU A 206 0.46 -1.47 28.43
N TYR A 207 -0.25 -1.20 27.32
CA TYR A 207 -0.13 0.04 26.57
C TYR A 207 -0.48 1.27 27.41
N ALA A 208 -1.56 1.22 28.18
CA ALA A 208 -1.95 2.30 29.09
C ALA A 208 -0.91 2.53 30.20
N ALA A 209 -0.34 1.47 30.78
CA ALA A 209 0.71 1.57 31.79
C ALA A 209 2.00 2.19 31.22
N LEU A 210 2.41 1.80 29.99
CA LEU A 210 3.53 2.39 29.28
C LEU A 210 3.32 3.89 29.03
N HIS A 211 2.13 4.28 28.55
CA HIS A 211 1.78 5.68 28.35
C HIS A 211 1.82 6.51 29.64
N ALA A 212 1.31 5.94 30.75
CA ALA A 212 1.37 6.59 32.05
C ALA A 212 2.82 6.76 32.55
N TYR A 213 3.66 5.74 32.34
CA TYR A 213 5.08 5.82 32.66
C TYR A 213 5.80 6.92 31.88
N VAL A 214 5.65 6.92 30.54
CA VAL A 214 6.29 7.93 29.67
C VAL A 214 5.82 9.33 30.04
N ARG A 215 4.52 9.54 30.23
CA ARG A 215 3.96 10.85 30.63
C ARG A 215 4.52 11.42 31.94
N ARG A 216 4.92 10.54 32.88
CA ARG A 216 5.58 10.97 34.13
C ARG A 216 7.04 11.36 33.93
N ARG A 217 7.66 10.91 32.84
CA ARG A 217 9.07 11.20 32.54
C ARG A 217 9.27 12.41 31.65
N LEU A 218 8.26 12.80 30.90
CA LEU A 218 8.22 14.02 30.10
C LEU A 218 7.77 15.22 30.95
#